data_24bc14b3c13823bab41c7b8c021c9fda
#
_entry.id   24bc14b3c13823bab41c7b8c021c9fda
#
_cell.length_a   1.000
_cell.length_b   1.000
_cell.length_c   1.000
_cell.angle_alpha   90.00
_cell.angle_beta   90.00
_cell.angle_gamma   90.00
#
_symmetry.space_group_name_H-M   'P 1'
#
loop_
_entity.id
_entity.type
_entity.pdbx_description
1 polymer ?
#
loop_
_entity_poly.entity_id
_entity_poly.type
_entity_poly.pdbx_seq_one_letter_code
_entity_poly.pdbx_strand_id
1 'polypeptide(L)'
;MKRILILCFFINFSFGQKYNADVIIYGATSSGVAAAIQSSRLGNEVILIEPTYRIGGLTTGGLGQTDIGNKQVIGGIALEFYQNIKKYYENPNNWIRQEKNEYKDGGQTRSSVTENAMWTFEPSVALAVLNQMIDDEKIKVYYNERLERKEGVKKIENKIKHIVMESGIIFSGDVFIDATYEGDLLASSGISYTVGRESKSKYGESLNGNQPNTLGKTLKNKISKNGAHHNFIFGVDPYIISGNPDSGLLPYISKGGPGIEGEGDKGIQAYCFRMTLTDHPENRIPFKKPDNYNELNYELLFRNYEAANGNLEDMYSYGDPLVPWINSLMPNRKTDTNNQKGFSTDFIGQNWDYPEASYEERERIVDHHRQYQQGLMWTLAYHPRIPKKVRDKVSVWGTCKDEYEREDGWQNQLYIREARRMVSDYVMNQKNCESIEVVNDPIGMAAYGMDSHNVRRYVNDLGFVENEGNVEAYVEKPFPISYRSIIPKKSECENLVVPVCLSASHIAFGSIRMEPVFMVLGQSSAIIANLAIEKEIAVQDLNYDKLKTVLIDKGQILE
;
A
#
# COMPACT_ATOMS: atom_id res chain seq x y z
N MET A 1 -15.30 65.65 -22.70
CA MET A 1 -16.09 64.41 -22.80
C MET A 1 -15.23 63.24 -22.29
N LYS A 2 -15.46 62.81 -21.06
CA LYS A 2 -14.77 61.63 -20.46
C LYS A 2 -15.53 60.38 -20.90
N ARG A 3 -14.87 59.47 -21.63
CA ARG A 3 -15.40 58.14 -21.98
C ARG A 3 -15.17 57.22 -20.75
N ILE A 4 -16.24 56.76 -20.14
CA ILE A 4 -16.23 55.73 -19.10
C ILE A 4 -16.19 54.39 -19.82
N LEU A 5 -15.11 53.64 -19.66
CA LEU A 5 -14.97 52.26 -20.14
C LEU A 5 -15.60 51.35 -19.07
N ILE A 6 -16.77 50.78 -19.36
CA ILE A 6 -17.39 49.75 -18.52
C ILE A 6 -16.74 48.40 -18.88
N LEU A 7 -15.94 47.92 -17.98
CA LEU A 7 -15.35 46.54 -18.07
C LEU A 7 -16.42 45.55 -17.54
N CYS A 8 -17.12 44.90 -18.45
CA CYS A 8 -18.01 43.79 -18.10
C CYS A 8 -17.16 42.55 -17.79
N PHE A 9 -17.04 42.20 -16.50
CA PHE A 9 -16.56 40.90 -16.08
C PHE A 9 -17.65 39.87 -16.40
N PHE A 10 -17.46 39.10 -17.48
CA PHE A 10 -18.21 37.87 -17.67
C PHE A 10 -17.68 36.80 -16.70
N ILE A 11 -18.42 36.60 -15.60
CA ILE A 11 -18.23 35.40 -14.76
C ILE A 11 -18.79 34.26 -15.58
N ASN A 12 -17.88 33.50 -16.24
CA ASN A 12 -18.24 32.22 -16.82
C ASN A 12 -18.54 31.26 -15.66
N PHE A 13 -19.80 31.05 -15.36
CA PHE A 13 -20.25 29.90 -14.60
C PHE A 13 -20.06 28.68 -15.51
N SER A 14 -18.90 28.05 -15.41
CA SER A 14 -18.72 26.71 -15.95
C SER A 14 -19.61 25.80 -15.09
N PHE A 15 -20.78 25.41 -15.58
CA PHE A 15 -21.55 24.33 -14.99
C PHE A 15 -20.71 23.05 -15.17
N GLY A 16 -20.18 22.52 -14.07
CA GLY A 16 -19.45 21.25 -14.10
C GLY A 16 -20.29 20.15 -14.75
N GLN A 17 -19.67 19.33 -15.57
CA GLN A 17 -20.34 18.16 -16.16
C GLN A 17 -20.89 17.26 -15.02
N LYS A 18 -22.10 16.72 -15.21
CA LYS A 18 -22.76 15.84 -14.26
C LYS A 18 -22.92 14.46 -14.86
N TYR A 19 -22.54 13.47 -14.08
CA TYR A 19 -22.71 12.06 -14.45
C TYR A 19 -23.46 11.34 -13.33
N ASN A 20 -24.32 10.39 -13.73
CA ASN A 20 -25.09 9.56 -12.81
C ASN A 20 -24.79 8.09 -13.10
N ALA A 21 -24.79 7.27 -12.07
CA ALA A 21 -24.72 5.82 -12.17
C ALA A 21 -25.34 5.22 -10.89
N ASP A 22 -25.63 3.93 -10.87
CA ASP A 22 -26.11 3.24 -9.68
C ASP A 22 -24.99 3.18 -8.61
N VAL A 23 -23.77 2.86 -9.05
CA VAL A 23 -22.59 2.74 -8.18
C VAL A 23 -21.48 3.69 -8.62
N ILE A 24 -21.03 4.53 -7.70
CA ILE A 24 -19.88 5.42 -7.88
C ILE A 24 -18.70 4.87 -7.07
N ILE A 25 -17.60 4.55 -7.74
CA ILE A 25 -16.39 4.02 -7.11
C ILE A 25 -15.28 5.07 -7.21
N TYR A 26 -14.78 5.51 -6.06
CA TYR A 26 -13.67 6.44 -5.96
C TYR A 26 -12.38 5.73 -5.55
N GLY A 27 -11.36 5.80 -6.42
CA GLY A 27 -10.11 5.04 -6.37
C GLY A 27 -10.15 3.78 -7.24
N ALA A 28 -9.48 3.82 -8.40
CA ALA A 28 -9.32 2.65 -9.26
C ALA A 28 -8.09 1.81 -8.82
N THR A 29 -7.92 1.59 -7.52
CA THR A 29 -7.00 0.59 -6.97
C THR A 29 -7.41 -0.82 -7.43
N SER A 30 -6.65 -1.84 -7.08
CA SER A 30 -7.06 -3.23 -7.37
C SER A 30 -8.45 -3.55 -6.79
N SER A 31 -8.77 -3.00 -5.62
CA SER A 31 -10.08 -3.09 -4.97
C SER A 31 -11.17 -2.40 -5.78
N GLY A 32 -10.93 -1.16 -6.22
CA GLY A 32 -11.91 -0.39 -6.99
C GLY A 32 -12.18 -1.00 -8.35
N VAL A 33 -11.16 -1.55 -9.01
CA VAL A 33 -11.32 -2.28 -10.28
C VAL A 33 -12.16 -3.54 -10.07
N ALA A 34 -11.88 -4.34 -9.04
CA ALA A 34 -12.66 -5.53 -8.72
C ALA A 34 -14.13 -5.18 -8.38
N ALA A 35 -14.35 -4.08 -7.64
CA ALA A 35 -15.69 -3.59 -7.34
C ALA A 35 -16.43 -3.15 -8.62
N ALA A 36 -15.76 -2.45 -9.53
CA ALA A 36 -16.37 -2.00 -10.77
C ALA A 36 -16.78 -3.17 -11.68
N ILE A 37 -15.91 -4.16 -11.85
CA ILE A 37 -16.17 -5.36 -12.64
C ILE A 37 -17.38 -6.12 -12.05
N GLN A 38 -17.39 -6.35 -10.73
CA GLN A 38 -18.50 -7.08 -10.11
C GLN A 38 -19.81 -6.31 -10.18
N SER A 39 -19.79 -4.99 -9.97
CA SER A 39 -21.00 -4.15 -10.08
C SER A 39 -21.59 -4.22 -11.49
N SER A 40 -20.76 -4.12 -12.54
CA SER A 40 -21.17 -4.25 -13.94
C SER A 40 -21.78 -5.63 -14.22
N ARG A 41 -21.15 -6.71 -13.76
CA ARG A 41 -21.65 -8.10 -13.91
C ARG A 41 -22.96 -8.36 -13.18
N LEU A 42 -23.31 -7.55 -12.19
CA LEU A 42 -24.61 -7.58 -11.52
C LEU A 42 -25.67 -6.72 -12.23
N GLY A 43 -25.31 -6.01 -13.29
CA GLY A 43 -26.22 -5.22 -14.11
C GLY A 43 -26.35 -3.76 -13.69
N ASN A 44 -25.52 -3.27 -12.76
CA ASN A 44 -25.53 -1.87 -12.35
C ASN A 44 -24.82 -0.98 -13.39
N GLU A 45 -25.29 0.25 -13.55
CA GLU A 45 -24.49 1.31 -14.16
C GLU A 45 -23.39 1.73 -13.20
N VAL A 46 -22.12 1.73 -13.68
CA VAL A 46 -20.94 1.95 -12.84
C VAL A 46 -20.07 3.08 -13.40
N ILE A 47 -19.61 3.93 -12.52
CA ILE A 47 -18.55 4.90 -12.80
C ILE A 47 -17.39 4.61 -11.88
N LEU A 48 -16.19 4.43 -12.48
CA LEU A 48 -14.92 4.28 -11.78
C LEU A 48 -14.11 5.57 -11.92
N ILE A 49 -13.69 6.16 -10.80
CA ILE A 49 -12.98 7.44 -10.74
C ILE A 49 -11.58 7.17 -10.19
N GLU A 50 -10.57 7.64 -10.91
CA GLU A 50 -9.16 7.49 -10.52
C GLU A 50 -8.50 8.87 -10.32
N PRO A 51 -7.96 9.15 -9.13
CA PRO A 51 -7.25 10.40 -8.86
C PRO A 51 -5.99 10.61 -9.69
N THR A 52 -5.42 9.53 -10.23
CA THR A 52 -4.19 9.55 -11.05
C THR A 52 -4.49 9.18 -12.51
N TYR A 53 -3.45 8.93 -13.29
CA TYR A 53 -3.58 8.51 -14.69
C TYR A 53 -3.52 6.98 -14.88
N ARG A 54 -3.41 6.18 -13.78
CA ARG A 54 -3.13 4.74 -13.86
C ARG A 54 -4.00 3.96 -12.87
N ILE A 55 -4.69 2.93 -13.36
CA ILE A 55 -5.50 2.04 -12.53
C ILE A 55 -4.67 0.92 -11.89
N GLY A 56 -5.28 0.22 -10.94
CA GLY A 56 -4.72 -0.96 -10.28
C GLY A 56 -3.88 -0.65 -9.05
N GLY A 57 -3.70 0.65 -8.73
CA GLY A 57 -2.95 1.06 -7.54
C GLY A 57 -1.57 0.41 -7.47
N LEU A 58 -1.26 -0.22 -6.35
CA LEU A 58 0.03 -0.84 -6.12
C LEU A 58 0.25 -2.12 -6.96
N THR A 59 -0.81 -2.86 -7.29
CA THR A 59 -0.74 -4.06 -8.15
C THR A 59 -0.13 -3.73 -9.52
N THR A 60 -0.38 -2.54 -10.06
CA THR A 60 0.24 -2.07 -11.30
C THR A 60 1.38 -1.08 -11.05
N GLY A 61 1.61 -0.67 -9.81
CA GLY A 61 2.52 0.39 -9.37
C GLY A 61 3.80 -0.11 -8.70
N GLY A 62 4.18 -1.39 -8.89
CA GLY A 62 5.47 -1.93 -8.41
C GLY A 62 5.39 -3.25 -7.67
N LEU A 63 4.25 -3.60 -7.06
CA LEU A 63 4.07 -4.86 -6.33
C LEU A 63 3.81 -6.02 -7.32
N GLY A 64 4.85 -6.47 -7.98
CA GLY A 64 4.77 -7.59 -8.92
C GLY A 64 4.82 -8.96 -8.25
N GLN A 65 5.28 -9.01 -7.01
CA GLN A 65 5.20 -10.17 -6.13
C GLN A 65 4.25 -9.87 -4.98
N THR A 66 3.13 -10.58 -4.93
CA THR A 66 2.08 -10.31 -3.96
C THR A 66 2.26 -11.12 -2.68
N ASP A 67 2.13 -10.44 -1.53
CA ASP A 67 2.06 -11.07 -0.23
C ASP A 67 0.63 -11.57 0.02
N ILE A 68 0.42 -12.87 0.23
CA ILE A 68 -0.91 -13.48 0.33
C ILE A 68 -1.05 -14.38 1.57
N GLY A 69 0.00 -15.10 1.92
CA GLY A 69 -0.08 -16.21 2.86
C GLY A 69 -0.67 -17.46 2.22
N ASN A 70 -1.91 -17.82 2.57
CA ASN A 70 -2.59 -18.97 1.96
C ASN A 70 -3.41 -18.55 0.72
N LYS A 71 -2.93 -18.90 -0.47
CA LYS A 71 -3.55 -18.58 -1.76
C LYS A 71 -4.92 -19.21 -1.97
N GLN A 72 -5.21 -20.31 -1.29
CA GLN A 72 -6.46 -21.06 -1.47
C GLN A 72 -7.69 -20.30 -0.97
N VAL A 73 -7.50 -19.23 -0.19
CA VAL A 73 -8.60 -18.38 0.29
C VAL A 73 -8.89 -17.18 -0.62
N ILE A 74 -8.17 -17.06 -1.71
CA ILE A 74 -8.39 -16.01 -2.72
C ILE A 74 -9.31 -16.57 -3.82
N GLY A 75 -10.53 -16.05 -3.88
CA GLY A 75 -11.57 -16.45 -4.84
C GLY A 75 -12.02 -15.30 -5.74
N GLY A 76 -13.09 -15.55 -6.49
CA GLY A 76 -13.79 -14.55 -7.28
C GLY A 76 -12.93 -13.81 -8.30
N ILE A 77 -13.16 -12.51 -8.44
CA ILE A 77 -12.44 -11.64 -9.40
C ILE A 77 -10.94 -11.57 -9.09
N ALA A 78 -10.53 -11.66 -7.82
CA ALA A 78 -9.12 -11.70 -7.46
C ALA A 78 -8.44 -12.94 -8.10
N LEU A 79 -9.02 -14.12 -7.93
CA LEU A 79 -8.50 -15.34 -8.56
C LEU A 79 -8.52 -15.24 -10.09
N GLU A 80 -9.58 -14.72 -10.68
CA GLU A 80 -9.72 -14.51 -12.13
C GLU A 80 -8.58 -13.62 -12.68
N PHE A 81 -8.22 -12.55 -11.97
CA PHE A 81 -7.09 -11.70 -12.33
C PHE A 81 -5.78 -12.53 -12.42
N TYR A 82 -5.45 -13.31 -11.39
CA TYR A 82 -4.22 -14.13 -11.39
C TYR A 82 -4.26 -15.27 -12.42
N GLN A 83 -5.45 -15.76 -12.78
CA GLN A 83 -5.63 -16.71 -13.89
C GLN A 83 -5.39 -16.03 -15.24
N ASN A 84 -5.84 -14.81 -15.43
CA ASN A 84 -5.58 -14.03 -16.64
C ASN A 84 -4.09 -13.67 -16.76
N ILE A 85 -3.40 -13.38 -15.66
CA ILE A 85 -1.93 -13.23 -15.64
C ILE A 85 -1.25 -14.50 -16.15
N LYS A 86 -1.64 -15.66 -15.63
CA LYS A 86 -1.09 -16.95 -16.10
C LYS A 86 -1.32 -17.16 -17.60
N LYS A 87 -2.55 -16.92 -18.07
CA LYS A 87 -2.92 -17.03 -19.49
C LYS A 87 -2.08 -16.11 -20.37
N TYR A 88 -1.76 -14.90 -19.91
CA TYR A 88 -0.85 -14.00 -20.62
C TYR A 88 0.53 -14.64 -20.82
N TYR A 89 1.13 -15.18 -19.77
CA TYR A 89 2.45 -15.82 -19.82
C TYR A 89 2.46 -17.26 -20.40
N GLU A 90 1.31 -17.82 -20.77
CA GLU A 90 1.25 -19.04 -21.57
C GLU A 90 1.69 -18.81 -23.01
N ASN A 91 1.53 -17.60 -23.54
CA ASN A 91 2.01 -17.21 -24.85
C ASN A 91 3.54 -17.02 -24.85
N PRO A 92 4.31 -17.84 -25.61
CA PRO A 92 5.76 -17.72 -25.65
C PRO A 92 6.26 -16.35 -26.12
N ASN A 93 5.49 -15.64 -26.94
CA ASN A 93 5.87 -14.33 -27.46
C ASN A 93 5.89 -13.23 -26.40
N ASN A 94 5.34 -13.49 -25.21
CA ASN A 94 5.34 -12.55 -24.08
C ASN A 94 6.62 -12.66 -23.22
N TRP A 95 7.49 -13.59 -23.56
CA TRP A 95 8.81 -13.79 -22.94
C TRP A 95 9.90 -13.12 -23.80
N ILE A 96 9.92 -11.78 -23.79
CA ILE A 96 10.74 -10.99 -24.73
C ILE A 96 12.20 -10.81 -24.30
N ARG A 97 12.53 -11.06 -23.03
CA ARG A 97 13.86 -10.84 -22.46
C ARG A 97 14.41 -12.03 -21.68
N GLN A 98 13.67 -13.12 -21.68
CA GLN A 98 14.01 -14.34 -20.99
C GLN A 98 13.23 -15.49 -21.62
N GLU A 99 13.85 -16.65 -21.75
CA GLU A 99 13.11 -17.85 -22.12
C GLU A 99 12.23 -18.31 -20.95
N LYS A 100 11.01 -18.76 -21.23
CA LYS A 100 10.05 -19.21 -20.20
C LYS A 100 10.64 -20.29 -19.27
N ASN A 101 11.45 -21.19 -19.78
CA ASN A 101 12.09 -22.28 -19.03
C ASN A 101 13.24 -21.82 -18.13
N GLU A 102 13.76 -20.60 -18.35
CA GLU A 102 14.79 -19.99 -17.49
C GLU A 102 14.18 -19.29 -16.29
N TYR A 103 12.90 -18.91 -16.38
CA TYR A 103 12.20 -18.24 -15.28
C TYR A 103 11.96 -19.22 -14.12
N LYS A 104 12.35 -18.79 -12.93
CA LYS A 104 12.08 -19.50 -11.67
C LYS A 104 11.38 -18.56 -10.72
N ASP A 105 10.11 -18.83 -10.49
CA ASP A 105 9.34 -18.14 -9.46
C ASP A 105 9.95 -18.48 -8.09
N GLY A 106 10.72 -17.55 -7.55
CA GLY A 106 11.46 -17.70 -6.28
C GLY A 106 10.82 -17.01 -5.09
N GLY A 107 9.71 -16.31 -5.29
CA GLY A 107 9.09 -15.47 -4.29
C GLY A 107 8.33 -16.21 -3.19
N GLN A 108 7.78 -15.45 -2.24
CA GLN A 108 6.96 -16.00 -1.15
C GLN A 108 5.72 -16.72 -1.67
N THR A 109 5.17 -16.22 -2.75
CA THR A 109 3.91 -16.69 -3.36
C THR A 109 4.19 -17.50 -4.63
N ARG A 110 5.03 -18.52 -4.52
CA ARG A 110 5.42 -19.35 -5.66
C ARG A 110 4.23 -20.01 -6.33
N SER A 111 4.14 -19.86 -7.66
CA SER A 111 3.22 -20.65 -8.47
C SER A 111 3.79 -22.04 -8.71
N SER A 112 2.99 -23.07 -8.49
CA SER A 112 3.34 -24.41 -8.95
C SER A 112 2.98 -24.59 -10.42
N VAL A 113 3.61 -25.54 -11.11
CA VAL A 113 3.29 -25.85 -12.52
C VAL A 113 1.86 -26.34 -12.72
N THR A 114 1.26 -26.91 -11.67
CA THR A 114 -0.13 -27.44 -11.69
C THR A 114 -1.18 -26.39 -11.28
N GLU A 115 -0.75 -25.24 -10.74
CA GLU A 115 -1.64 -24.18 -10.29
C GLU A 115 -2.23 -23.43 -11.48
N ASN A 116 -3.53 -23.14 -11.46
CA ASN A 116 -4.21 -22.43 -12.53
C ASN A 116 -4.17 -20.89 -12.38
N ALA A 117 -3.20 -20.37 -11.67
CA ALA A 117 -2.98 -18.93 -11.47
C ALA A 117 -1.47 -18.64 -11.40
N MET A 118 -1.06 -17.41 -11.68
CA MET A 118 0.30 -16.94 -11.53
C MET A 118 0.31 -15.67 -10.66
N TRP A 119 1.07 -15.70 -9.58
CA TRP A 119 1.03 -14.72 -8.51
C TRP A 119 2.19 -13.73 -8.56
N THR A 120 3.09 -13.89 -9.52
CA THR A 120 4.24 -13.03 -9.77
C THR A 120 4.23 -12.57 -11.22
N PHE A 121 4.32 -11.26 -11.46
CA PHE A 121 4.08 -10.67 -12.77
C PHE A 121 4.77 -9.31 -12.92
N GLU A 122 4.91 -8.87 -14.16
CA GLU A 122 5.37 -7.52 -14.50
C GLU A 122 4.23 -6.52 -14.28
N PRO A 123 4.50 -5.31 -13.74
CA PRO A 123 3.46 -4.29 -13.51
C PRO A 123 2.72 -3.85 -14.79
N SER A 124 3.42 -3.78 -15.92
CA SER A 124 2.81 -3.50 -17.23
C SER A 124 1.82 -4.59 -17.67
N VAL A 125 2.10 -5.86 -17.35
CA VAL A 125 1.20 -6.98 -17.63
C VAL A 125 -0.03 -6.93 -16.73
N ALA A 126 0.15 -6.63 -15.45
CA ALA A 126 -0.97 -6.42 -14.53
C ALA A 126 -1.89 -5.31 -15.04
N LEU A 127 -1.31 -4.19 -15.50
CA LEU A 127 -2.08 -3.09 -16.08
C LEU A 127 -2.85 -3.50 -17.34
N ALA A 128 -2.20 -4.25 -18.23
CA ALA A 128 -2.85 -4.73 -19.46
C ALA A 128 -4.01 -5.67 -19.15
N VAL A 129 -3.84 -6.59 -18.19
CA VAL A 129 -4.89 -7.51 -17.77
C VAL A 129 -6.07 -6.78 -17.11
N LEU A 130 -5.81 -5.84 -16.20
CA LEU A 130 -6.89 -5.06 -15.57
C LEU A 130 -7.64 -4.19 -16.58
N ASN A 131 -6.94 -3.54 -17.53
CA ASN A 131 -7.57 -2.79 -18.60
C ASN A 131 -8.47 -3.69 -19.45
N GLN A 132 -7.99 -4.88 -19.85
CA GLN A 132 -8.81 -5.81 -20.61
C GLN A 132 -10.08 -6.23 -19.84
N MET A 133 -9.96 -6.52 -18.54
CA MET A 133 -11.12 -6.88 -17.71
C MET A 133 -12.13 -5.72 -17.58
N ILE A 134 -11.66 -4.46 -17.54
CA ILE A 134 -12.52 -3.25 -17.55
C ILE A 134 -13.19 -3.07 -18.89
N ASP A 135 -12.44 -3.23 -19.99
CA ASP A 135 -12.94 -3.07 -21.36
C ASP A 135 -13.99 -4.14 -21.72
N ASP A 136 -13.80 -5.38 -21.28
CA ASP A 136 -14.75 -6.48 -21.47
C ASP A 136 -16.14 -6.16 -20.84
N GLU A 137 -16.14 -5.45 -19.72
CA GLU A 137 -17.34 -5.00 -19.00
C GLU A 137 -17.81 -3.59 -19.43
N LYS A 138 -17.10 -2.92 -20.35
CA LYS A 138 -17.39 -1.58 -20.86
C LYS A 138 -17.51 -0.49 -19.79
N ILE A 139 -16.73 -0.61 -18.72
CA ILE A 139 -16.74 0.32 -17.59
C ILE A 139 -16.10 1.64 -17.99
N LYS A 140 -16.77 2.76 -17.65
CA LYS A 140 -16.20 4.10 -17.84
C LYS A 140 -15.27 4.45 -16.70
N VAL A 141 -14.00 4.77 -17.04
CA VAL A 141 -13.01 5.25 -16.09
C VAL A 141 -12.75 6.74 -16.32
N TYR A 142 -12.82 7.52 -15.23
CA TYR A 142 -12.48 8.94 -15.22
C TYR A 142 -11.14 9.12 -14.51
N TYR A 143 -10.12 9.45 -15.29
CA TYR A 143 -8.75 9.61 -14.80
C TYR A 143 -8.43 11.05 -14.40
N ASN A 144 -7.46 11.23 -13.49
CA ASN A 144 -6.99 12.52 -12.98
C ASN A 144 -8.12 13.34 -12.30
N GLU A 145 -9.05 12.65 -11.66
CA GLU A 145 -10.19 13.24 -11.00
C GLU A 145 -10.05 13.09 -9.49
N ARG A 146 -9.54 14.15 -8.83
CA ARG A 146 -9.39 14.22 -7.38
C ARG A 146 -10.62 14.82 -6.72
N LEU A 147 -11.06 14.22 -5.61
CA LEU A 147 -12.17 14.71 -4.80
C LEU A 147 -11.87 16.11 -4.25
N GLU A 148 -12.81 17.04 -4.37
CA GLU A 148 -12.77 18.28 -3.59
C GLU A 148 -13.08 17.95 -2.12
N ARG A 149 -12.05 17.88 -1.28
CA ARG A 149 -12.16 17.28 0.07
C ARG A 149 -12.86 18.14 1.12
N LYS A 150 -12.97 19.46 0.92
CA LYS A 150 -13.58 20.35 1.91
C LYS A 150 -15.10 20.35 1.85
N GLU A 151 -15.64 20.52 0.66
CA GLU A 151 -17.07 20.65 0.44
C GLU A 151 -17.60 19.77 -0.70
N GLY A 152 -16.77 18.92 -1.30
CA GLY A 152 -17.13 18.13 -2.45
C GLY A 152 -18.12 16.99 -2.17
N VAL A 153 -18.30 16.56 -0.93
CA VAL A 153 -19.28 15.53 -0.59
C VAL A 153 -20.58 16.18 -0.16
N LYS A 154 -21.66 15.93 -0.90
CA LYS A 154 -22.99 16.45 -0.58
C LYS A 154 -23.88 15.35 -0.07
N LYS A 155 -24.29 15.47 1.18
CA LYS A 155 -25.21 14.54 1.86
C LYS A 155 -26.59 15.18 2.08
N ILE A 156 -27.63 14.35 2.04
CA ILE A 156 -28.93 14.66 2.57
C ILE A 156 -29.16 13.63 3.69
N GLU A 157 -29.32 14.13 4.92
CA GLU A 157 -29.29 13.27 6.11
C GLU A 157 -27.98 12.45 6.14
N ASN A 158 -28.09 11.14 6.21
CA ASN A 158 -26.95 10.22 6.25
C ASN A 158 -26.64 9.59 4.88
N LYS A 159 -27.17 10.12 3.76
CA LYS A 159 -26.93 9.59 2.40
C LYS A 159 -26.14 10.56 1.55
N ILE A 160 -25.03 10.10 0.99
CA ILE A 160 -24.28 10.82 -0.04
C ILE A 160 -25.19 10.88 -1.28
N LYS A 161 -25.34 12.09 -1.86
CA LYS A 161 -26.10 12.33 -3.09
C LYS A 161 -25.19 12.48 -4.28
N HIS A 162 -24.09 13.20 -4.10
CA HIS A 162 -23.08 13.34 -5.13
C HIS A 162 -21.73 13.74 -4.51
N ILE A 163 -20.70 13.52 -5.30
CA ILE A 163 -19.34 13.97 -5.02
C ILE A 163 -18.89 14.92 -6.13
N VAL A 164 -18.09 15.91 -5.76
CA VAL A 164 -17.57 16.95 -6.66
C VAL A 164 -16.06 16.80 -6.71
N MET A 165 -15.51 16.78 -7.93
CA MET A 165 -14.06 16.72 -8.14
C MET A 165 -13.45 18.14 -8.15
N GLU A 166 -12.12 18.23 -7.96
CA GLU A 166 -11.38 19.51 -8.09
C GLU A 166 -11.55 20.14 -9.49
N SER A 167 -11.79 19.33 -10.52
CA SER A 167 -12.12 19.77 -11.88
C SER A 167 -13.51 20.44 -12.01
N GLY A 168 -14.35 20.30 -10.98
CA GLY A 168 -15.76 20.74 -11.00
C GLY A 168 -16.74 19.69 -11.54
N ILE A 169 -16.26 18.51 -11.95
CA ILE A 169 -17.14 17.39 -12.37
C ILE A 169 -17.91 16.87 -11.15
N ILE A 170 -19.17 16.51 -11.37
CA ILE A 170 -20.07 16.01 -10.34
C ILE A 170 -20.49 14.59 -10.69
N PHE A 171 -20.31 13.65 -9.75
CA PHE A 171 -20.77 12.29 -9.86
C PHE A 171 -21.83 12.00 -8.82
N SER A 172 -23.00 11.52 -9.28
CA SER A 172 -24.15 11.15 -8.44
C SER A 172 -24.41 9.67 -8.51
N GLY A 173 -24.84 9.07 -7.42
CA GLY A 173 -25.13 7.62 -7.38
C GLY A 173 -26.00 7.23 -6.19
N ASP A 174 -26.49 6.00 -6.20
CA ASP A 174 -27.26 5.43 -5.10
C ASP A 174 -26.35 4.89 -4.00
N VAL A 175 -25.25 4.22 -4.38
CA VAL A 175 -24.22 3.74 -3.46
C VAL A 175 -22.83 4.21 -3.92
N PHE A 176 -21.98 4.52 -2.96
CA PHE A 176 -20.59 4.95 -3.15
C PHE A 176 -19.64 3.90 -2.57
N ILE A 177 -18.47 3.73 -3.20
CA ILE A 177 -17.39 2.88 -2.68
C ILE A 177 -16.11 3.73 -2.63
N ASP A 178 -15.51 3.87 -1.44
CA ASP A 178 -14.17 4.46 -1.28
C ASP A 178 -13.13 3.35 -1.32
N ALA A 179 -12.50 3.17 -2.47
CA ALA A 179 -11.45 2.19 -2.68
C ALA A 179 -10.05 2.81 -2.73
N THR A 180 -9.86 4.02 -2.21
CA THR A 180 -8.56 4.69 -2.13
C THR A 180 -7.73 4.18 -0.96
N TYR A 181 -6.39 4.31 -1.04
CA TYR A 181 -5.50 3.98 0.08
C TYR A 181 -5.56 5.03 1.20
N GLU A 182 -6.04 6.24 0.90
CA GLU A 182 -6.09 7.39 1.81
C GLU A 182 -7.39 7.52 2.58
N GLY A 183 -8.51 7.03 2.02
CA GLY A 183 -9.84 7.21 2.60
C GLY A 183 -10.32 8.66 2.54
N ASP A 184 -10.10 9.35 1.42
CA ASP A 184 -10.49 10.76 1.30
C ASP A 184 -12.01 10.93 1.20
N LEU A 185 -12.73 10.02 0.52
CA LEU A 185 -14.18 10.05 0.46
C LEU A 185 -14.79 9.70 1.83
N LEU A 186 -14.22 8.69 2.51
CA LEU A 186 -14.54 8.33 3.90
C LEU A 186 -14.50 9.56 4.81
N ALA A 187 -13.35 10.25 4.85
CA ALA A 187 -13.14 11.42 5.72
C ALA A 187 -14.03 12.60 5.35
N SER A 188 -14.14 12.92 4.04
CA SER A 188 -14.96 14.02 3.53
C SER A 188 -16.46 13.77 3.71
N SER A 189 -16.87 12.51 3.92
CA SER A 189 -18.25 12.14 4.26
C SER A 189 -18.59 12.33 5.74
N GLY A 190 -17.62 12.74 6.59
CA GLY A 190 -17.80 12.92 8.03
C GLY A 190 -17.93 11.62 8.80
N ILE A 191 -17.33 10.54 8.30
CA ILE A 191 -17.31 9.22 8.94
C ILE A 191 -16.13 9.14 9.90
N SER A 192 -16.34 8.48 11.04
CA SER A 192 -15.30 8.29 12.06
C SER A 192 -14.16 7.42 11.57
N TYR A 193 -12.93 7.87 11.78
CA TYR A 193 -11.70 7.14 11.46
C TYR A 193 -10.60 7.38 12.48
N THR A 194 -9.52 6.66 12.38
CA THR A 194 -8.29 6.81 13.15
C THR A 194 -7.07 6.80 12.25
N VAL A 195 -5.98 7.43 12.72
CA VAL A 195 -4.64 7.40 12.09
C VAL A 195 -3.62 7.06 13.17
N GLY A 196 -2.59 6.31 12.82
CA GLY A 196 -1.55 5.91 13.75
C GLY A 196 -1.91 4.64 14.52
N ARG A 197 -1.18 4.38 15.61
CA ARG A 197 -1.27 3.14 16.38
C ARG A 197 -2.16 3.33 17.62
N GLU A 198 -3.06 2.40 17.85
CA GLU A 198 -3.81 2.32 19.09
C GLU A 198 -2.94 1.77 20.22
N SER A 199 -3.27 2.10 21.48
CA SER A 199 -2.65 1.45 22.63
C SER A 199 -3.04 -0.02 22.71
N LYS A 200 -2.17 -0.86 23.30
CA LYS A 200 -2.47 -2.27 23.60
C LYS A 200 -3.79 -2.46 24.33
N SER A 201 -4.13 -1.53 25.22
CA SER A 201 -5.32 -1.61 26.06
C SER A 201 -6.63 -1.37 25.28
N LYS A 202 -6.59 -0.63 24.16
CA LYS A 202 -7.82 -0.23 23.45
C LYS A 202 -8.65 -1.41 22.94
N TYR A 203 -7.98 -2.42 22.40
CA TYR A 203 -8.63 -3.65 21.90
C TYR A 203 -8.11 -4.91 22.58
N GLY A 204 -7.23 -4.77 23.60
CA GLY A 204 -6.59 -5.89 24.29
C GLY A 204 -5.60 -6.65 23.40
N GLU A 205 -4.81 -5.94 22.62
CA GLU A 205 -3.84 -6.46 21.65
C GLU A 205 -2.43 -6.44 22.22
N SER A 206 -1.69 -7.52 22.10
CA SER A 206 -0.31 -7.60 22.62
C SER A 206 0.74 -6.98 21.71
N LEU A 207 0.44 -6.85 20.41
CA LEU A 207 1.37 -6.41 19.36
C LEU A 207 1.21 -4.94 18.97
N ASN A 208 0.14 -4.26 19.41
CA ASN A 208 -0.16 -2.87 19.03
C ASN A 208 0.61 -1.84 19.91
N GLY A 209 0.57 -0.57 19.50
CA GLY A 209 1.26 0.53 20.16
C GLY A 209 2.76 0.58 19.89
N ASN A 210 3.46 1.44 20.61
CA ASN A 210 4.90 1.56 20.50
C ASN A 210 5.61 0.25 20.87
N GLN A 211 6.66 -0.12 20.13
CA GLN A 211 7.44 -1.35 20.28
C GLN A 211 8.93 -1.05 20.51
N PRO A 212 9.31 -0.33 21.58
CA PRO A 212 10.71 -0.04 21.88
C PRO A 212 11.49 -1.32 22.18
N ASN A 213 12.82 -1.23 22.12
CA ASN A 213 13.74 -2.34 22.39
C ASN A 213 13.61 -3.55 21.45
N THR A 214 13.27 -3.31 20.20
CA THR A 214 13.22 -4.37 19.17
C THR A 214 14.55 -5.11 19.07
N LEU A 215 15.67 -4.38 19.14
CA LEU A 215 17.02 -4.95 19.14
C LEU A 215 17.24 -5.88 20.35
N GLY A 216 16.85 -5.46 21.55
CA GLY A 216 16.96 -6.27 22.77
C GLY A 216 16.11 -7.55 22.74
N LYS A 217 14.90 -7.48 22.17
CA LYS A 217 14.02 -8.63 21.97
C LYS A 217 14.65 -9.62 20.96
N THR A 218 15.21 -9.10 19.89
CA THR A 218 15.87 -9.89 18.84
C THR A 218 17.12 -10.60 19.35
N LEU A 219 17.98 -9.92 20.12
CA LEU A 219 19.16 -10.53 20.75
C LEU A 219 18.78 -11.67 21.71
N LYS A 220 17.69 -11.52 22.48
CA LYS A 220 17.16 -12.60 23.35
C LYS A 220 16.72 -13.82 22.54
N ASN A 221 16.17 -13.61 21.36
CA ASN A 221 15.67 -14.68 20.49
C ASN A 221 16.74 -15.28 19.57
N LYS A 222 18.03 -14.96 19.77
CA LYS A 222 19.19 -15.45 18.98
C LYS A 222 19.15 -15.13 17.48
N ILE A 223 18.45 -14.10 17.08
CA ILE A 223 18.44 -13.64 15.69
C ILE A 223 19.63 -12.70 15.50
N SER A 224 20.71 -13.21 14.93
CA SER A 224 21.98 -12.52 14.63
C SER A 224 22.74 -11.94 15.83
N LYS A 225 24.03 -12.18 15.90
CA LYS A 225 24.90 -11.64 16.98
C LYS A 225 25.09 -10.12 16.89
N ASN A 226 24.88 -9.50 15.72
CA ASN A 226 25.34 -8.14 15.44
C ASN A 226 24.27 -7.19 14.87
N GLY A 227 23.05 -7.66 14.60
CA GLY A 227 21.96 -6.82 14.12
C GLY A 227 20.61 -7.52 14.19
N ALA A 228 19.56 -6.77 14.45
CA ALA A 228 18.18 -7.24 14.37
C ALA A 228 17.70 -7.16 12.93
N HIS A 229 16.77 -8.04 12.58
CA HIS A 229 16.00 -7.92 11.36
C HIS A 229 15.38 -6.51 11.28
N HIS A 230 15.51 -5.83 10.15
CA HIS A 230 15.07 -4.44 9.95
C HIS A 230 15.65 -3.40 10.94
N ASN A 231 16.80 -3.68 11.56
CA ASN A 231 17.47 -2.71 12.41
C ASN A 231 18.97 -2.56 12.08
N PHE A 232 19.63 -1.61 12.73
CA PHE A 232 21.06 -1.36 12.57
C PHE A 232 21.91 -2.39 13.28
N ILE A 233 23.18 -2.52 12.86
CA ILE A 233 24.21 -3.14 13.68
C ILE A 233 24.32 -2.34 14.98
N PHE A 234 24.48 -3.05 16.09
CA PHE A 234 24.66 -2.40 17.38
C PHE A 234 25.90 -1.49 17.40
N GLY A 235 25.74 -0.28 17.91
CA GLY A 235 26.83 0.69 18.05
C GLY A 235 26.90 1.75 16.96
N VAL A 236 25.96 1.79 16.03
CA VAL A 236 25.90 2.86 15.01
C VAL A 236 25.56 4.19 15.67
N ASP A 237 26.48 5.13 15.57
CA ASP A 237 26.39 6.46 16.17
C ASP A 237 25.39 7.36 15.44
N PRO A 238 24.50 8.09 16.15
CA PRO A 238 23.43 8.89 15.56
C PRO A 238 23.79 10.35 15.28
N TYR A 239 24.95 10.84 15.72
CA TYR A 239 25.26 12.27 15.71
C TYR A 239 26.00 12.71 14.44
N ILE A 240 25.85 13.98 14.03
CA ILE A 240 26.53 14.55 12.85
C ILE A 240 28.05 14.35 12.97
N ILE A 241 28.63 14.74 14.11
CA ILE A 241 30.00 14.40 14.46
C ILE A 241 29.96 13.20 15.40
N SER A 242 30.49 12.07 14.95
CA SER A 242 30.47 10.83 15.72
C SER A 242 31.00 11.02 17.14
N GLY A 243 30.27 10.52 18.14
CA GLY A 243 30.56 10.62 19.56
C GLY A 243 30.29 12.00 20.18
N ASN A 244 29.74 12.95 19.42
CA ASN A 244 29.45 14.30 19.93
C ASN A 244 27.93 14.62 19.84
N PRO A 245 27.17 14.45 20.94
CA PRO A 245 25.75 14.79 20.98
C PRO A 245 25.44 16.27 20.68
N ASP A 246 26.34 17.18 21.02
CA ASP A 246 26.16 18.63 20.79
C ASP A 246 26.20 19.01 19.30
N SER A 247 26.72 18.12 18.45
CA SER A 247 26.69 18.31 17.00
C SER A 247 25.32 18.15 16.35
N GLY A 248 24.33 17.64 17.10
CA GLY A 248 23.00 17.35 16.61
C GLY A 248 22.88 15.96 15.98
N LEU A 249 21.63 15.56 15.72
CA LEU A 249 21.29 14.27 15.12
C LEU A 249 21.48 14.29 13.60
N LEU A 250 21.88 13.15 13.07
CA LEU A 250 21.84 12.89 11.63
C LEU A 250 20.40 12.99 11.09
N PRO A 251 20.23 13.27 9.79
CA PRO A 251 18.91 13.35 9.18
C PRO A 251 18.05 12.11 9.43
N TYR A 252 16.74 12.33 9.51
CA TYR A 252 15.71 11.29 9.63
C TYR A 252 15.72 10.50 10.96
N ILE A 253 16.42 11.00 11.98
CA ILE A 253 16.32 10.51 13.36
C ILE A 253 15.31 11.39 14.10
N SER A 254 14.30 10.76 14.73
CA SER A 254 13.33 11.44 15.57
C SER A 254 14.01 12.07 16.80
N LYS A 255 13.66 13.32 17.11
CA LYS A 255 14.11 13.99 18.33
C LYS A 255 13.44 13.47 19.61
N GLY A 256 12.27 12.83 19.47
CA GLY A 256 11.59 12.13 20.55
C GLY A 256 12.17 10.72 20.74
N GLY A 257 12.11 10.18 21.92
CA GLY A 257 12.50 8.80 22.18
C GLY A 257 11.59 7.77 21.47
N PRO A 258 11.72 6.47 21.83
CA PRO A 258 10.96 5.38 21.20
C PRO A 258 9.46 5.41 21.51
N GLY A 259 9.02 6.26 22.44
CA GLY A 259 7.69 6.19 23.02
C GLY A 259 7.63 5.20 24.20
N ILE A 260 6.47 5.10 24.83
CA ILE A 260 6.22 4.17 25.93
C ILE A 260 5.68 2.87 25.35
N GLU A 261 6.25 1.73 25.74
CA GLU A 261 5.84 0.42 25.23
C GLU A 261 4.33 0.19 25.41
N GLY A 262 3.67 -0.13 24.29
CA GLY A 262 2.24 -0.42 24.27
C GLY A 262 1.31 0.78 24.29
N GLU A 263 1.82 2.00 24.44
CA GLU A 263 1.03 3.21 24.28
C GLU A 263 0.81 3.53 22.78
N GLY A 264 -0.35 4.09 22.47
CA GLY A 264 -0.69 4.52 21.11
C GLY A 264 -0.02 5.84 20.74
N ASP A 265 0.15 6.07 19.46
CA ASP A 265 0.62 7.35 18.91
C ASP A 265 0.08 7.59 17.49
N LYS A 266 0.49 8.71 16.87
CA LYS A 266 0.14 9.05 15.48
C LYS A 266 1.09 8.45 14.45
N GLY A 267 2.07 7.66 14.88
CA GLY A 267 3.03 7.05 13.99
C GLY A 267 2.39 5.99 13.10
N ILE A 268 2.74 6.01 11.83
CA ILE A 268 2.33 5.00 10.85
C ILE A 268 3.54 4.32 10.28
N GLN A 269 3.39 3.09 9.83
CA GLN A 269 4.47 2.32 9.24
C GLN A 269 5.04 3.01 7.99
N ALA A 270 6.35 2.87 7.78
CA ALA A 270 7.07 3.56 6.72
C ALA A 270 6.55 3.23 5.32
N TYR A 271 6.61 4.22 4.43
CA TYR A 271 6.35 4.05 3.01
C TYR A 271 7.64 3.89 2.21
N CYS A 272 7.52 3.30 1.04
CA CYS A 272 8.60 3.21 0.03
C CYS A 272 8.00 3.08 -1.36
N PHE A 273 8.83 3.13 -2.39
CA PHE A 273 8.46 2.62 -3.70
C PHE A 273 8.89 1.16 -3.82
N ARG A 274 7.99 0.28 -4.25
CA ARG A 274 8.31 -1.10 -4.65
C ARG A 274 8.94 -1.04 -6.04
N MET A 275 10.28 -1.12 -6.09
CA MET A 275 10.99 -0.88 -7.35
C MET A 275 10.94 -2.09 -8.27
N THR A 276 10.57 -1.84 -9.52
CA THR A 276 10.76 -2.79 -10.60
C THR A 276 12.14 -2.58 -11.21
N LEU A 277 13.06 -3.48 -10.95
CA LEU A 277 14.44 -3.40 -11.44
C LEU A 277 14.71 -4.50 -12.47
N THR A 278 15.71 -4.27 -13.32
CA THR A 278 16.22 -5.26 -14.27
C THR A 278 17.74 -5.22 -14.33
N ASP A 279 18.34 -6.37 -14.59
CA ASP A 279 19.76 -6.53 -14.94
C ASP A 279 19.97 -6.71 -16.45
N HIS A 280 18.90 -6.72 -17.26
CA HIS A 280 19.00 -6.89 -18.71
C HIS A 280 19.59 -5.65 -19.37
N PRO A 281 20.76 -5.72 -20.05
CA PRO A 281 21.50 -4.53 -20.51
C PRO A 281 20.70 -3.61 -21.43
N GLU A 282 19.86 -4.17 -22.31
CA GLU A 282 19.06 -3.38 -23.25
C GLU A 282 17.85 -2.71 -22.61
N ASN A 283 17.34 -3.28 -21.51
CA ASN A 283 16.16 -2.77 -20.80
C ASN A 283 16.52 -1.84 -19.64
N ARG A 284 17.73 -1.93 -19.15
CA ARG A 284 18.17 -1.23 -17.94
C ARG A 284 18.39 0.27 -18.16
N ILE A 285 17.86 1.08 -17.24
CA ILE A 285 18.24 2.49 -17.03
C ILE A 285 19.11 2.52 -15.77
N PRO A 286 20.41 2.83 -15.85
CA PRO A 286 21.29 2.91 -14.68
C PRO A 286 20.81 3.96 -13.68
N PHE A 287 21.05 3.72 -12.37
CA PHE A 287 20.69 4.68 -11.34
C PHE A 287 21.44 6.01 -11.52
N LYS A 288 20.68 7.11 -11.52
CA LYS A 288 21.22 8.48 -11.65
C LYS A 288 21.33 9.12 -10.28
N LYS A 289 22.34 9.97 -10.09
CA LYS A 289 22.46 10.81 -8.90
C LYS A 289 21.39 11.89 -8.96
N PRO A 290 20.50 12.00 -7.96
CA PRO A 290 19.54 13.10 -7.91
C PRO A 290 20.23 14.48 -7.82
N ASP A 291 19.66 15.51 -8.43
CA ASP A 291 20.24 16.86 -8.43
C ASP A 291 20.37 17.44 -7.01
N ASN A 292 19.44 17.10 -6.13
CA ASN A 292 19.43 17.53 -4.72
C ASN A 292 20.07 16.52 -3.77
N TYR A 293 20.92 15.61 -4.27
CA TYR A 293 21.61 14.62 -3.45
C TYR A 293 22.44 15.27 -2.34
N ASN A 294 22.19 14.85 -1.10
CA ASN A 294 22.97 15.23 0.07
C ASN A 294 23.55 13.98 0.72
N GLU A 295 24.88 13.86 0.75
CA GLU A 295 25.59 12.71 1.31
C GLU A 295 25.24 12.46 2.78
N LEU A 296 25.00 13.54 3.56
CA LEU A 296 24.64 13.43 4.97
C LEU A 296 23.33 12.64 5.20
N ASN A 297 22.42 12.63 4.23
CA ASN A 297 21.19 11.85 4.30
C ASN A 297 21.45 10.33 4.34
N TYR A 298 22.63 9.90 3.91
CA TYR A 298 23.05 8.48 3.84
C TYR A 298 24.15 8.14 4.83
N GLU A 299 24.51 9.06 5.73
CA GLU A 299 25.59 8.85 6.71
C GLU A 299 25.34 7.62 7.59
N LEU A 300 24.11 7.40 8.03
CA LEU A 300 23.75 6.20 8.78
C LEU A 300 23.95 4.89 7.99
N LEU A 301 23.74 4.92 6.68
CA LEU A 301 24.02 3.78 5.79
C LEU A 301 25.53 3.49 5.78
N PHE A 302 26.36 4.52 5.62
CA PHE A 302 27.82 4.37 5.63
C PHE A 302 28.30 3.80 6.97
N ARG A 303 27.86 4.38 8.09
CA ARG A 303 28.22 3.92 9.43
C ARG A 303 27.76 2.48 9.70
N ASN A 304 26.62 2.07 9.16
CA ASN A 304 26.15 0.72 9.31
C ASN A 304 27.07 -0.29 8.57
N TYR A 305 27.54 0.05 7.35
CA TYR A 305 28.54 -0.77 6.65
C TYR A 305 29.91 -0.74 7.33
N GLU A 306 30.33 0.40 7.87
CA GLU A 306 31.59 0.54 8.62
C GLU A 306 31.56 -0.29 9.92
N ALA A 307 30.42 -0.28 10.64
CA ALA A 307 30.21 -1.09 11.84
C ALA A 307 30.27 -2.60 11.58
N ALA A 308 29.90 -3.04 10.36
CA ALA A 308 30.06 -4.42 9.95
C ALA A 308 31.53 -4.87 9.87
N ASN A 309 32.48 -3.94 9.80
CA ASN A 309 33.92 -4.19 9.77
C ASN A 309 34.34 -5.29 8.79
N GLY A 310 33.73 -5.29 7.59
CA GLY A 310 33.99 -6.29 6.53
C GLY A 310 33.16 -7.57 6.63
N ASN A 311 32.52 -7.84 7.76
CA ASN A 311 31.64 -9.01 7.98
C ASN A 311 30.21 -8.68 7.56
N LEU A 312 30.00 -8.39 6.28
CA LEU A 312 28.68 -8.01 5.76
C LEU A 312 27.62 -9.10 5.98
N GLU A 313 28.03 -10.35 6.09
CA GLU A 313 27.16 -11.49 6.40
C GLU A 313 26.55 -11.38 7.81
N ASP A 314 27.22 -10.71 8.73
CA ASP A 314 26.72 -10.50 10.09
C ASP A 314 25.65 -9.39 10.16
N MET A 315 25.44 -8.63 9.08
CA MET A 315 24.43 -7.58 9.04
C MET A 315 22.99 -8.13 8.98
N TYR A 316 22.80 -9.42 8.67
CA TYR A 316 21.49 -9.90 8.25
C TYR A 316 21.12 -11.27 8.78
N SER A 317 19.85 -11.42 9.14
CA SER A 317 19.28 -12.70 9.56
C SER A 317 18.86 -13.58 8.38
N TYR A 318 18.50 -12.98 7.24
CA TYR A 318 18.18 -13.67 5.98
C TYR A 318 18.32 -12.75 4.76
N GLY A 319 18.24 -13.32 3.57
CA GLY A 319 18.38 -12.59 2.31
C GLY A 319 19.83 -12.36 1.91
N ASP A 320 20.04 -11.45 0.97
CA ASP A 320 21.37 -11.10 0.49
C ASP A 320 22.09 -10.18 1.47
N PRO A 321 23.25 -10.56 2.02
CA PRO A 321 23.96 -9.73 2.98
C PRO A 321 24.51 -8.43 2.40
N LEU A 322 24.57 -8.30 1.09
CA LEU A 322 25.22 -7.16 0.44
C LEU A 322 24.25 -5.99 0.19
N VAL A 323 22.95 -6.23 0.11
CA VAL A 323 21.98 -5.20 -0.29
C VAL A 323 20.85 -5.05 0.72
N PRO A 324 20.34 -3.81 0.96
CA PRO A 324 19.25 -3.56 1.92
C PRO A 324 17.87 -3.74 1.30
N TRP A 325 17.68 -4.75 0.49
CA TRP A 325 16.39 -5.13 -0.10
C TRP A 325 16.34 -6.61 -0.47
N ILE A 326 15.12 -7.09 -0.73
CA ILE A 326 14.86 -8.41 -1.28
C ILE A 326 14.50 -8.22 -2.75
N ASN A 327 15.12 -8.99 -3.65
CA ASN A 327 14.74 -9.08 -5.05
C ASN A 327 13.88 -10.32 -5.26
N SER A 328 12.59 -10.12 -5.47
CA SER A 328 11.69 -11.19 -5.91
C SER A 328 11.65 -11.23 -7.43
N LEU A 329 12.08 -12.35 -8.01
CA LEU A 329 12.19 -12.49 -9.46
C LEU A 329 10.81 -12.45 -10.11
N MET A 330 10.67 -11.62 -11.14
CA MET A 330 9.53 -11.54 -12.02
C MET A 330 9.91 -12.00 -13.43
N PRO A 331 8.97 -12.31 -14.32
CA PRO A 331 9.26 -12.62 -15.73
C PRO A 331 10.11 -11.55 -16.42
N ASN A 332 10.76 -11.94 -17.51
CA ASN A 332 11.56 -11.05 -18.36
C ASN A 332 12.75 -10.38 -17.65
N ARG A 333 13.36 -11.08 -16.68
CA ARG A 333 14.53 -10.60 -15.91
C ARG A 333 14.24 -9.29 -15.15
N LYS A 334 13.03 -9.14 -14.65
CA LYS A 334 12.65 -8.08 -13.75
C LYS A 334 12.57 -8.56 -12.30
N THR A 335 12.51 -7.63 -11.36
CA THR A 335 12.34 -7.93 -9.93
C THR A 335 11.33 -6.98 -9.31
N ASP A 336 10.58 -7.50 -8.34
CA ASP A 336 9.94 -6.68 -7.32
C ASP A 336 10.94 -6.52 -6.16
N THR A 337 11.27 -5.28 -5.84
CA THR A 337 12.31 -4.96 -4.86
C THR A 337 11.68 -4.41 -3.58
N ASN A 338 11.64 -5.26 -2.56
CA ASN A 338 11.10 -4.92 -1.24
C ASN A 338 12.20 -4.47 -0.26
N ASN A 339 11.82 -3.73 0.79
CA ASN A 339 12.76 -3.25 1.81
C ASN A 339 13.32 -4.40 2.65
N GLN A 340 14.51 -4.18 3.19
CA GLN A 340 15.13 -5.00 4.24
C GLN A 340 16.16 -4.19 4.99
N LYS A 341 16.39 -4.52 6.28
CA LYS A 341 17.49 -3.97 7.11
C LYS A 341 17.23 -2.59 7.72
N GLY A 342 18.19 -2.11 8.52
CA GLY A 342 18.06 -0.90 9.33
C GLY A 342 17.97 0.40 8.52
N PHE A 343 18.77 0.49 7.45
CA PHE A 343 18.71 1.58 6.48
C PHE A 343 18.37 0.98 5.12
N SER A 344 17.16 1.22 4.66
CA SER A 344 16.61 0.53 3.49
C SER A 344 15.78 1.46 2.61
N THR A 345 14.98 0.88 1.72
CA THR A 345 14.02 1.63 0.88
C THR A 345 12.89 2.25 1.68
N ASP A 346 12.57 1.73 2.88
CA ASP A 346 11.60 2.34 3.78
C ASP A 346 12.12 3.68 4.31
N PHE A 347 11.37 4.76 4.04
CA PHE A 347 11.71 6.10 4.50
C PHE A 347 11.07 6.38 5.87
N ILE A 348 11.61 5.73 6.89
CA ILE A 348 11.06 5.63 8.23
C ILE A 348 10.80 7.00 8.86
N GLY A 349 9.57 7.22 9.33
CA GLY A 349 9.15 8.42 10.05
C GLY A 349 8.91 9.66 9.19
N GLN A 350 8.96 9.56 7.85
CA GLN A 350 8.84 10.70 6.95
C GLN A 350 7.46 10.80 6.26
N ASN A 351 6.50 9.99 6.70
CA ASN A 351 5.17 9.85 6.10
C ASN A 351 4.01 10.09 7.08
N TRP A 352 4.28 10.44 8.35
CA TRP A 352 3.23 10.52 9.37
C TRP A 352 2.15 11.54 9.08
N ASP A 353 2.51 12.64 8.41
CA ASP A 353 1.55 13.69 8.03
C ASP A 353 0.73 13.34 6.79
N TYR A 354 1.16 12.34 5.99
CA TYR A 354 0.56 11.99 4.71
C TYR A 354 -0.96 11.78 4.74
N PRO A 355 -1.54 11.04 5.71
CA PRO A 355 -2.98 10.78 5.72
C PRO A 355 -3.83 12.05 5.77
N GLU A 356 -3.40 13.05 6.56
CA GLU A 356 -4.15 14.29 6.80
C GLU A 356 -3.68 15.46 5.92
N ALA A 357 -2.60 15.29 5.17
CA ALA A 357 -2.00 16.33 4.34
C ALA A 357 -2.91 16.76 3.18
N SER A 358 -2.77 18.01 2.72
CA SER A 358 -3.36 18.45 1.44
C SER A 358 -2.80 17.66 0.26
N TYR A 359 -3.43 17.70 -0.90
CA TYR A 359 -2.89 17.05 -2.10
C TYR A 359 -1.49 17.58 -2.44
N GLU A 360 -1.29 18.88 -2.37
CA GLU A 360 0.01 19.51 -2.60
C GLU A 360 1.08 19.02 -1.60
N GLU A 361 0.72 18.87 -0.33
CA GLU A 361 1.64 18.35 0.69
C GLU A 361 1.93 16.85 0.46
N ARG A 362 0.93 16.06 0.08
CA ARG A 362 1.13 14.65 -0.28
C ARG A 362 2.07 14.51 -1.48
N GLU A 363 1.93 15.34 -2.51
CA GLU A 363 2.84 15.36 -3.65
C GLU A 363 4.29 15.66 -3.22
N ARG A 364 4.48 16.62 -2.29
CA ARG A 364 5.81 16.89 -1.71
C ARG A 364 6.37 15.71 -0.93
N ILE A 365 5.54 15.02 -0.14
CA ILE A 365 5.95 13.82 0.60
C ILE A 365 6.32 12.69 -0.37
N VAL A 366 5.53 12.47 -1.42
CA VAL A 366 5.81 11.47 -2.47
C VAL A 366 7.13 11.77 -3.17
N ASP A 367 7.36 13.02 -3.55
CA ASP A 367 8.59 13.43 -4.22
C ASP A 367 9.81 13.29 -3.29
N HIS A 368 9.68 13.61 -2.00
CA HIS A 368 10.73 13.40 -1.02
C HIS A 368 11.10 11.91 -0.85
N HIS A 369 10.10 11.01 -0.84
CA HIS A 369 10.35 9.57 -0.84
C HIS A 369 11.06 9.11 -2.11
N ARG A 370 10.66 9.64 -3.27
CA ARG A 370 11.32 9.36 -4.56
C ARG A 370 12.77 9.77 -4.55
N GLN A 371 13.06 11.00 -4.16
CA GLN A 371 14.41 11.55 -4.09
C GLN A 371 15.31 10.76 -3.11
N TYR A 372 14.77 10.44 -1.93
CA TYR A 372 15.47 9.61 -0.95
C TYR A 372 15.85 8.26 -1.54
N GLN A 373 14.89 7.56 -2.16
CA GLN A 373 15.12 6.21 -2.65
C GLN A 373 16.01 6.19 -3.90
N GLN A 374 15.87 7.17 -4.81
CA GLN A 374 16.78 7.35 -5.94
C GLN A 374 18.21 7.60 -5.48
N GLY A 375 18.39 8.46 -4.49
CA GLY A 375 19.71 8.74 -3.91
C GLY A 375 20.30 7.54 -3.17
N LEU A 376 19.47 6.74 -2.48
CA LEU A 376 19.90 5.47 -1.87
C LEU A 376 20.44 4.51 -2.93
N MET A 377 19.71 4.31 -4.03
CA MET A 377 20.13 3.39 -5.10
C MET A 377 21.42 3.84 -5.77
N TRP A 378 21.55 5.16 -6.05
CA TRP A 378 22.80 5.70 -6.58
C TRP A 378 23.96 5.55 -5.58
N THR A 379 23.72 5.83 -4.30
CA THR A 379 24.74 5.71 -3.24
C THR A 379 25.26 4.27 -3.16
N LEU A 380 24.38 3.29 -3.12
CA LEU A 380 24.74 1.88 -3.05
C LEU A 380 25.48 1.40 -4.31
N ALA A 381 25.14 1.95 -5.49
CA ALA A 381 25.78 1.55 -6.75
C ALA A 381 27.16 2.19 -6.97
N TYR A 382 27.37 3.44 -6.50
CA TYR A 382 28.51 4.22 -6.99
C TYR A 382 29.32 4.97 -5.91
N HIS A 383 28.79 5.15 -4.70
CA HIS A 383 29.46 5.95 -3.69
C HIS A 383 30.73 5.23 -3.14
N PRO A 384 31.91 5.89 -3.06
CA PRO A 384 33.18 5.25 -2.71
C PRO A 384 33.22 4.68 -1.27
N ARG A 385 32.46 5.23 -0.31
CA ARG A 385 32.35 4.71 1.07
C ARG A 385 31.56 3.40 1.16
N ILE A 386 30.79 3.04 0.13
CA ILE A 386 30.10 1.75 0.08
C ILE A 386 31.12 0.65 -0.30
N PRO A 387 31.13 -0.51 0.40
CA PRO A 387 32.04 -1.60 0.07
C PRO A 387 31.96 -2.01 -1.41
N LYS A 388 33.13 -2.24 -2.02
CA LYS A 388 33.20 -2.56 -3.47
C LYS A 388 32.28 -3.72 -3.86
N LYS A 389 32.21 -4.77 -3.04
CA LYS A 389 31.33 -5.93 -3.29
C LYS A 389 29.85 -5.53 -3.42
N VAL A 390 29.40 -4.58 -2.60
CA VAL A 390 28.04 -4.04 -2.65
C VAL A 390 27.84 -3.24 -3.92
N ARG A 391 28.75 -2.31 -4.24
CA ARG A 391 28.67 -1.49 -5.45
C ARG A 391 28.64 -2.35 -6.72
N ASP A 392 29.51 -3.34 -6.82
CA ASP A 392 29.57 -4.27 -7.95
C ASP A 392 28.24 -5.01 -8.12
N LYS A 393 27.60 -5.40 -7.02
CA LYS A 393 26.33 -6.10 -7.05
C LYS A 393 25.15 -5.20 -7.39
N VAL A 394 25.13 -3.98 -6.89
CA VAL A 394 24.03 -3.03 -7.10
C VAL A 394 24.10 -2.39 -8.48
N SER A 395 25.29 -2.06 -8.96
CA SER A 395 25.48 -1.34 -10.23
C SER A 395 25.07 -2.13 -11.47
N VAL A 396 24.85 -3.45 -11.34
CA VAL A 396 24.32 -4.28 -12.47
C VAL A 396 22.81 -4.09 -12.66
N TRP A 397 22.11 -3.59 -11.62
CA TRP A 397 20.69 -3.30 -11.66
C TRP A 397 20.38 -1.88 -12.10
N GLY A 398 19.15 -1.65 -12.54
CA GLY A 398 18.59 -0.34 -12.84
C GLY A 398 17.09 -0.43 -13.01
N THR A 399 16.41 0.70 -13.21
CA THR A 399 14.99 0.72 -13.56
C THR A 399 14.78 0.21 -14.99
N CYS A 400 13.53 -0.08 -15.36
CA CYS A 400 13.20 -0.71 -16.64
C CYS A 400 12.75 0.34 -17.65
N LYS A 401 13.23 0.27 -18.90
CA LYS A 401 12.76 1.14 -20.00
C LYS A 401 11.32 0.86 -20.41
N ASP A 402 10.88 -0.38 -20.25
CA ASP A 402 9.55 -0.86 -20.65
C ASP A 402 8.52 -0.86 -19.52
N GLU A 403 8.86 -0.23 -18.37
CA GLU A 403 7.95 0.00 -17.25
C GLU A 403 7.96 1.49 -16.91
N TYR A 404 6.79 2.07 -16.60
CA TYR A 404 6.65 3.46 -16.13
C TYR A 404 7.36 4.49 -17.04
N GLU A 405 7.14 4.40 -18.34
CA GLU A 405 7.82 5.22 -19.36
C GLU A 405 7.71 6.73 -19.11
N ARG A 406 6.60 7.18 -18.49
CA ARG A 406 6.39 8.61 -18.17
C ARG A 406 7.30 9.12 -17.04
N GLU A 407 7.85 8.22 -16.23
CA GLU A 407 8.67 8.49 -15.06
C GLU A 407 10.10 7.93 -15.18
N ASP A 408 10.64 7.83 -16.39
CA ASP A 408 11.99 7.28 -16.64
C ASP A 408 12.22 5.90 -15.98
N GLY A 409 11.20 5.04 -16.01
CA GLY A 409 11.22 3.72 -15.41
C GLY A 409 11.06 3.70 -13.87
N TRP A 410 10.73 4.85 -13.25
CA TRP A 410 10.45 4.92 -11.83
C TRP A 410 8.95 4.68 -11.56
N GLN A 411 8.61 4.02 -10.45
CA GLN A 411 7.24 3.68 -10.08
C GLN A 411 6.38 4.93 -9.87
N ASN A 412 5.14 4.90 -10.34
CA ASN A 412 4.18 5.98 -10.15
C ASN A 412 3.51 5.94 -8.76
N GLN A 413 3.36 4.76 -8.16
CA GLN A 413 2.63 4.56 -6.91
C GLN A 413 3.59 4.46 -5.72
N LEU A 414 3.44 5.35 -4.74
CA LEU A 414 4.06 5.17 -3.42
C LEU A 414 3.32 4.06 -2.68
N TYR A 415 4.03 3.17 -2.01
CA TYR A 415 3.42 2.13 -1.18
C TYR A 415 2.87 2.74 0.12
N ILE A 416 1.62 3.13 0.07
CA ILE A 416 0.85 3.62 1.22
C ILE A 416 0.35 2.38 1.95
N ARG A 417 1.12 1.90 2.94
CA ARG A 417 0.82 0.69 3.69
C ARG A 417 -0.39 0.83 4.60
N GLU A 418 -0.59 2.02 5.13
CA GLU A 418 -1.78 2.42 5.88
C GLU A 418 -1.92 3.94 5.85
N ALA A 419 -3.15 4.43 5.96
CA ALA A 419 -3.44 5.84 6.15
C ALA A 419 -4.57 5.99 7.17
N ARG A 420 -5.75 6.47 6.77
CA ARG A 420 -6.93 6.43 7.62
C ARG A 420 -7.48 5.00 7.71
N ARG A 421 -7.96 4.63 8.86
CA ARG A 421 -8.72 3.39 9.08
C ARG A 421 -10.06 3.78 9.69
N MET A 422 -11.15 3.35 9.06
CA MET A 422 -12.51 3.62 9.54
C MET A 422 -12.71 3.10 10.98
N VAL A 423 -13.58 3.73 11.74
CA VAL A 423 -14.02 3.25 13.05
C VAL A 423 -15.53 2.99 12.98
N SER A 424 -15.86 1.74 12.67
CA SER A 424 -17.23 1.24 12.51
C SER A 424 -17.74 0.60 13.80
N ASP A 425 -18.92 -0.02 13.74
CA ASP A 425 -19.48 -0.82 14.86
C ASP A 425 -18.69 -2.11 15.13
N TYR A 426 -17.86 -2.55 14.18
CA TYR A 426 -16.93 -3.66 14.34
C TYR A 426 -15.54 -3.26 13.87
N VAL A 427 -14.55 -3.41 14.74
CA VAL A 427 -13.15 -3.16 14.42
C VAL A 427 -12.41 -4.51 14.41
N MET A 428 -11.92 -4.90 13.23
CA MET A 428 -11.02 -6.06 13.12
C MET A 428 -9.78 -5.82 13.99
N ASN A 429 -9.37 -6.81 14.77
CA ASN A 429 -8.26 -6.69 15.72
C ASN A 429 -7.39 -7.95 15.73
N GLN A 430 -6.28 -7.92 16.50
CA GLN A 430 -5.34 -9.04 16.60
C GLN A 430 -6.02 -10.38 16.91
N LYS A 431 -7.04 -10.40 17.75
CA LYS A 431 -7.72 -11.65 18.17
C LYS A 431 -8.50 -12.28 17.01
N ASN A 432 -8.99 -11.48 16.06
CA ASN A 432 -9.59 -12.00 14.82
C ASN A 432 -8.52 -12.67 13.95
N CYS A 433 -7.35 -12.04 13.78
CA CYS A 433 -6.23 -12.60 13.03
C CYS A 433 -5.72 -13.91 13.65
N GLU A 434 -5.71 -14.00 14.96
CA GLU A 434 -5.34 -15.21 15.73
C GLU A 434 -6.47 -16.22 15.86
N SER A 435 -7.65 -15.94 15.28
CA SER A 435 -8.87 -16.77 15.38
C SER A 435 -9.34 -17.03 16.84
N ILE A 436 -9.02 -16.13 17.76
CA ILE A 436 -9.51 -16.14 19.15
C ILE A 436 -10.94 -15.59 19.20
N GLU A 437 -11.21 -14.51 18.47
CA GLU A 437 -12.56 -13.96 18.29
C GLU A 437 -13.10 -14.37 16.93
N VAL A 438 -14.27 -15.01 16.91
CA VAL A 438 -14.92 -15.52 15.70
C VAL A 438 -15.72 -14.41 15.02
N VAL A 439 -15.50 -14.22 13.72
CA VAL A 439 -16.32 -13.36 12.86
C VAL A 439 -17.53 -14.16 12.36
N ASN A 440 -18.74 -13.67 12.63
CA ASN A 440 -19.98 -14.37 12.28
C ASN A 440 -20.60 -13.91 10.95
N ASP A 441 -20.02 -12.86 10.35
CA ASP A 441 -20.50 -12.22 9.13
C ASP A 441 -19.38 -12.07 8.08
N PRO A 442 -18.69 -13.18 7.68
CA PRO A 442 -17.56 -13.11 6.78
C PRO A 442 -17.95 -12.64 5.36
N ILE A 443 -17.13 -11.81 4.76
CA ILE A 443 -17.26 -11.34 3.38
C ILE A 443 -16.06 -11.67 2.50
N GLY A 444 -15.07 -12.31 3.06
CA GLY A 444 -13.81 -12.73 2.47
C GLY A 444 -12.85 -13.17 3.55
N MET A 445 -11.70 -13.67 3.16
CA MET A 445 -10.67 -14.19 4.05
C MET A 445 -9.34 -13.43 3.89
N ALA A 446 -8.56 -13.36 4.95
CA ALA A 446 -7.15 -12.97 4.92
C ALA A 446 -6.28 -14.09 5.52
N ALA A 447 -5.00 -14.13 5.16
CA ALA A 447 -4.10 -15.22 5.55
C ALA A 447 -2.64 -14.79 5.69
N TYR A 448 -2.32 -13.51 5.52
CA TYR A 448 -0.97 -13.01 5.70
C TYR A 448 -0.67 -12.77 7.18
N GLY A 449 0.61 -12.80 7.57
CA GLY A 449 1.02 -12.45 8.93
C GLY A 449 0.64 -11.00 9.27
N MET A 450 0.51 -10.71 10.56
CA MET A 450 0.40 -9.33 11.02
C MET A 450 1.76 -8.66 10.85
N ASP A 451 1.86 -7.79 9.87
CA ASP A 451 3.10 -7.18 9.39
C ASP A 451 2.99 -5.65 9.48
N SER A 452 3.78 -5.06 10.36
CA SER A 452 3.96 -3.62 10.47
C SER A 452 5.43 -3.28 10.26
N HIS A 453 5.71 -2.39 9.32
CA HIS A 453 7.05 -1.88 9.09
C HIS A 453 7.46 -0.87 10.16
N ASN A 454 8.76 -0.60 10.27
CA ASN A 454 9.27 0.38 11.21
C ASN A 454 8.55 1.72 11.09
N VAL A 455 8.23 2.32 12.24
CA VAL A 455 7.46 3.55 12.36
C VAL A 455 8.36 4.76 12.60
N ARG A 456 9.41 4.59 13.42
CA ARG A 456 10.37 5.66 13.70
C ARG A 456 11.80 5.15 13.79
N ARG A 457 12.73 6.09 13.69
CA ARG A 457 14.15 5.92 13.99
C ARG A 457 14.49 6.85 15.15
N TYR A 458 15.18 6.35 16.16
CA TYR A 458 15.44 7.10 17.38
C TYR A 458 16.83 6.78 17.96
N VAL A 459 17.23 7.52 18.99
CA VAL A 459 18.43 7.21 19.79
C VAL A 459 18.00 6.44 21.02
N ASN A 460 18.55 5.25 21.21
CA ASN A 460 18.25 4.41 22.37
C ASN A 460 19.01 4.87 23.65
N ASP A 461 18.72 4.26 24.78
CA ASP A 461 19.31 4.62 26.08
C ASP A 461 20.83 4.43 26.15
N LEU A 462 21.42 3.70 25.21
CA LEU A 462 22.87 3.49 25.10
C LEU A 462 23.55 4.51 24.18
N GLY A 463 22.78 5.46 23.60
CA GLY A 463 23.28 6.51 22.72
C GLY A 463 23.44 6.08 21.26
N PHE A 464 22.88 4.96 20.83
CA PHE A 464 22.98 4.45 19.46
C PHE A 464 21.66 4.55 18.71
N VAL A 465 21.74 4.59 17.37
CA VAL A 465 20.53 4.62 16.54
C VAL A 465 19.84 3.26 16.53
N GLU A 466 18.51 3.29 16.58
CA GLU A 466 17.63 2.13 16.50
C GLU A 466 16.34 2.48 15.76
N ASN A 467 15.76 1.51 15.04
CA ASN A 467 14.42 1.61 14.47
C ASN A 467 13.40 0.97 15.41
N GLU A 468 12.18 1.50 15.42
CA GLU A 468 11.06 1.05 16.26
C GLU A 468 9.81 0.82 15.41
N GLY A 469 8.96 -0.14 15.81
CA GLY A 469 7.63 -0.37 15.26
C GLY A 469 7.53 -1.55 14.31
N ASN A 470 8.63 -2.27 14.02
CA ASN A 470 8.56 -3.49 13.22
C ASN A 470 7.85 -4.61 13.98
N VAL A 471 6.81 -5.16 13.36
CA VAL A 471 6.08 -6.34 13.85
C VAL A 471 5.94 -7.33 12.71
N GLU A 472 6.36 -8.56 12.93
CA GLU A 472 6.17 -9.69 12.03
C GLU A 472 5.64 -10.85 12.87
N ALA A 473 4.32 -11.05 12.85
CA ALA A 473 3.67 -12.10 13.61
C ALA A 473 2.88 -13.02 12.67
N TYR A 474 3.24 -14.29 12.71
CA TYR A 474 2.61 -15.32 11.89
C TYR A 474 1.14 -15.52 12.30
N VAL A 475 0.27 -15.75 11.32
CA VAL A 475 -1.09 -16.24 11.55
C VAL A 475 -1.14 -17.74 11.26
N GLU A 476 -1.69 -18.50 12.18
CA GLU A 476 -1.68 -19.97 12.11
C GLU A 476 -2.56 -20.50 10.97
N LYS A 477 -3.68 -19.83 10.72
CA LYS A 477 -4.64 -20.20 9.67
C LYS A 477 -5.32 -18.95 9.10
N PRO A 478 -5.91 -19.03 7.89
CA PRO A 478 -6.74 -17.97 7.36
C PRO A 478 -7.85 -17.58 8.34
N PHE A 479 -8.20 -16.30 8.34
CA PHE A 479 -9.25 -15.76 9.20
C PHE A 479 -10.24 -14.93 8.38
N PRO A 480 -11.54 -14.94 8.74
CA PRO A 480 -12.58 -14.21 8.03
C PRO A 480 -12.57 -12.72 8.36
N ILE A 481 -12.96 -11.88 7.37
CA ILE A 481 -13.14 -10.44 7.52
C ILE A 481 -14.63 -10.15 7.64
N SER A 482 -15.00 -9.34 8.65
CA SER A 482 -16.39 -9.01 8.95
C SER A 482 -16.99 -8.04 7.94
N TYR A 483 -18.21 -8.29 7.51
CA TYR A 483 -19.06 -7.37 6.75
C TYR A 483 -19.14 -5.97 7.41
N ARG A 484 -19.32 -5.93 8.74
CA ARG A 484 -19.41 -4.69 9.50
C ARG A 484 -18.10 -3.87 9.49
N SER A 485 -16.99 -4.47 9.15
CA SER A 485 -15.71 -3.74 9.10
C SER A 485 -15.52 -2.90 7.84
N ILE A 486 -16.32 -3.10 6.78
CA ILE A 486 -16.23 -2.30 5.55
C ILE A 486 -17.40 -1.34 5.33
N ILE A 487 -18.33 -1.27 6.27
CA ILE A 487 -19.44 -0.31 6.25
C ILE A 487 -19.35 0.63 7.45
N PRO A 488 -19.66 1.92 7.28
CA PRO A 488 -19.64 2.89 8.39
C PRO A 488 -20.81 2.63 9.35
N LYS A 489 -20.81 3.31 10.50
CA LYS A 489 -21.98 3.35 11.36
C LYS A 489 -23.15 3.96 10.59
N LYS A 490 -24.34 3.35 10.70
CA LYS A 490 -25.53 3.82 10.01
C LYS A 490 -25.87 5.29 10.32
N SER A 491 -25.61 5.72 11.55
CA SER A 491 -25.79 7.12 11.98
C SER A 491 -24.87 8.11 11.27
N GLU A 492 -23.77 7.62 10.66
CA GLU A 492 -22.79 8.46 9.96
C GLU A 492 -23.01 8.45 8.45
N CYS A 493 -23.23 7.27 7.84
CA CYS A 493 -23.50 7.17 6.40
C CYS A 493 -24.21 5.86 6.06
N GLU A 494 -25.27 5.94 5.25
CA GLU A 494 -26.13 4.78 4.90
C GLU A 494 -25.79 4.14 3.54
N ASN A 495 -24.99 4.78 2.70
CA ASN A 495 -24.73 4.36 1.33
C ASN A 495 -23.26 4.46 0.90
N LEU A 496 -22.32 4.26 1.84
CA LEU A 496 -20.90 4.16 1.56
C LEU A 496 -20.36 2.80 1.98
N VAL A 497 -19.47 2.22 1.19
CA VAL A 497 -18.70 1.00 1.51
C VAL A 497 -17.21 1.30 1.37
N VAL A 498 -16.38 0.82 2.29
CA VAL A 498 -14.96 1.18 2.42
C VAL A 498 -14.08 -0.07 2.51
N PRO A 499 -13.73 -0.70 1.38
CA PRO A 499 -12.99 -1.97 1.38
C PRO A 499 -11.50 -1.84 1.69
N VAL A 500 -10.88 -0.68 1.47
CA VAL A 500 -9.43 -0.48 1.64
C VAL A 500 -9.11 0.15 2.99
N CYS A 501 -9.67 1.32 3.28
CA CYS A 501 -9.52 2.00 4.58
C CYS A 501 -10.53 1.44 5.62
N LEU A 502 -10.68 0.11 5.67
CA LEU A 502 -11.66 -0.58 6.49
C LEU A 502 -11.43 -0.38 7.99
N SER A 503 -12.44 -0.75 8.79
CA SER A 503 -12.39 -0.68 10.25
C SER A 503 -11.53 -1.81 10.80
N ALA A 504 -10.27 -1.49 11.10
CA ALA A 504 -9.30 -2.41 11.66
C ALA A 504 -8.32 -1.67 12.56
N SER A 505 -7.78 -2.34 13.59
CA SER A 505 -6.64 -1.85 14.35
C SER A 505 -5.39 -1.80 13.47
N HIS A 506 -4.39 -1.02 13.88
CA HIS A 506 -3.09 -0.96 13.19
C HIS A 506 -2.52 -2.37 12.91
N ILE A 507 -2.55 -3.24 13.89
CA ILE A 507 -1.97 -4.59 13.78
C ILE A 507 -2.80 -5.51 12.88
N ALA A 508 -4.12 -5.53 13.03
CA ALA A 508 -4.98 -6.34 12.15
C ALA A 508 -4.91 -5.84 10.70
N PHE A 509 -4.85 -4.53 10.50
CA PHE A 509 -4.69 -3.94 9.18
C PHE A 509 -3.40 -4.42 8.50
N GLY A 510 -2.31 -4.62 9.26
CA GLY A 510 -1.05 -5.18 8.77
C GLY A 510 -1.18 -6.56 8.10
N SER A 511 -2.19 -7.35 8.50
CA SER A 511 -2.50 -8.65 7.90
C SER A 511 -3.52 -8.54 6.73
N ILE A 512 -4.45 -7.58 6.80
CA ILE A 512 -5.55 -7.45 5.85
C ILE A 512 -5.14 -6.68 4.59
N ARG A 513 -4.22 -5.73 4.68
CA ARG A 513 -3.81 -4.78 3.64
C ARG A 513 -3.14 -5.36 2.39
N MET A 514 -3.36 -6.62 2.09
CA MET A 514 -2.77 -7.30 0.95
C MET A 514 -3.62 -7.08 -0.31
N GLU A 515 -2.99 -6.78 -1.44
CA GLU A 515 -3.69 -6.45 -2.69
C GLU A 515 -4.74 -7.49 -3.12
N PRO A 516 -4.51 -8.83 -3.03
CA PRO A 516 -5.55 -9.80 -3.35
C PRO A 516 -6.74 -9.74 -2.39
N VAL A 517 -6.48 -9.43 -1.11
CA VAL A 517 -7.54 -9.25 -0.11
C VAL A 517 -8.35 -8.00 -0.42
N PHE A 518 -7.70 -6.91 -0.84
CA PHE A 518 -8.40 -5.71 -1.30
C PHE A 518 -9.28 -5.97 -2.52
N MET A 519 -8.84 -6.81 -3.48
CA MET A 519 -9.70 -7.24 -4.61
C MET A 519 -10.91 -8.04 -4.12
N VAL A 520 -10.73 -8.97 -3.17
CA VAL A 520 -11.81 -9.74 -2.54
C VAL A 520 -12.81 -8.80 -1.87
N LEU A 521 -12.36 -7.84 -1.08
CA LEU A 521 -13.20 -6.86 -0.39
C LEU A 521 -13.90 -5.91 -1.37
N GLY A 522 -13.23 -5.53 -2.46
CA GLY A 522 -13.81 -4.74 -3.54
C GLY A 522 -14.99 -5.45 -4.20
N GLN A 523 -14.81 -6.72 -4.55
CA GLN A 523 -15.89 -7.55 -5.09
C GLN A 523 -17.06 -7.67 -4.09
N SER A 524 -16.78 -7.90 -2.83
CA SER A 524 -17.79 -7.99 -1.78
C SER A 524 -18.53 -6.66 -1.58
N SER A 525 -17.83 -5.53 -1.71
CA SER A 525 -18.42 -4.18 -1.66
C SER A 525 -19.44 -3.95 -2.78
N ALA A 526 -19.14 -4.43 -3.98
CA ALA A 526 -20.07 -4.36 -5.12
C ALA A 526 -21.34 -5.18 -4.88
N ILE A 527 -21.21 -6.37 -4.29
CA ILE A 527 -22.37 -7.22 -3.97
C ILE A 527 -23.23 -6.57 -2.89
N ILE A 528 -22.61 -5.95 -1.87
CA ILE A 528 -23.30 -5.17 -0.84
C ILE A 528 -24.05 -3.99 -1.48
N ALA A 529 -23.39 -3.24 -2.37
CA ALA A 529 -24.00 -2.12 -3.08
C ALA A 529 -25.22 -2.56 -3.90
N ASN A 530 -25.08 -3.62 -4.71
CA ASN A 530 -26.16 -4.15 -5.52
C ASN A 530 -27.38 -4.54 -4.68
N LEU A 531 -27.19 -5.32 -3.61
CA LEU A 531 -28.27 -5.75 -2.75
C LEU A 531 -28.97 -4.59 -2.02
N ALA A 532 -28.20 -3.55 -1.63
CA ALA A 532 -28.75 -2.35 -1.01
C ALA A 532 -29.61 -1.56 -2.01
N ILE A 533 -29.17 -1.42 -3.26
CA ILE A 533 -29.90 -0.76 -4.36
C ILE A 533 -31.19 -1.56 -4.68
N GLU A 534 -31.10 -2.86 -4.92
CA GLU A 534 -32.27 -3.72 -5.23
C GLU A 534 -33.35 -3.67 -4.16
N LYS A 535 -32.97 -3.46 -2.90
CA LYS A 535 -33.91 -3.44 -1.76
C LYS A 535 -34.30 -2.03 -1.31
N GLU A 536 -33.66 -1.00 -1.87
CA GLU A 536 -33.82 0.41 -1.47
C GLU A 536 -33.57 0.64 0.04
N ILE A 537 -32.56 -0.07 0.61
CA ILE A 537 -32.21 -0.01 2.04
C ILE A 537 -30.77 0.50 2.25
N ALA A 538 -30.45 0.84 3.50
CA ALA A 538 -29.08 1.19 3.87
C ALA A 538 -28.16 -0.06 3.75
N VAL A 539 -26.88 0.18 3.44
CA VAL A 539 -25.88 -0.90 3.35
C VAL A 539 -25.70 -1.65 4.67
N GLN A 540 -26.15 -1.10 5.80
CA GLN A 540 -26.13 -1.73 7.12
C GLN A 540 -27.34 -2.64 7.39
N ASP A 541 -28.42 -2.51 6.61
CA ASP A 541 -29.69 -3.21 6.85
C ASP A 541 -29.81 -4.52 6.04
N LEU A 542 -28.73 -4.93 5.36
CA LEU A 542 -28.75 -6.16 4.58
C LEU A 542 -28.91 -7.39 5.48
N ASN A 543 -29.76 -8.32 5.05
CA ASN A 543 -29.82 -9.64 5.66
C ASN A 543 -28.55 -10.42 5.30
N TYR A 544 -27.72 -10.75 6.29
CA TYR A 544 -26.43 -11.39 6.06
C TYR A 544 -26.54 -12.76 5.38
N ASP A 545 -27.55 -13.59 5.68
CA ASP A 545 -27.69 -14.90 5.05
C ASP A 545 -27.90 -14.79 3.54
N LYS A 546 -28.65 -13.76 3.10
CA LYS A 546 -28.81 -13.45 1.68
C LYS A 546 -27.50 -12.94 1.07
N LEU A 547 -26.80 -12.06 1.77
CA LEU A 547 -25.50 -11.57 1.35
C LEU A 547 -24.51 -12.73 1.21
N LYS A 548 -24.41 -13.60 2.21
CA LYS A 548 -23.56 -14.81 2.21
C LYS A 548 -23.84 -15.70 0.99
N THR A 549 -25.11 -15.91 0.68
CA THR A 549 -25.51 -16.73 -0.48
C THR A 549 -24.97 -16.14 -1.79
N VAL A 550 -25.12 -14.83 -2.00
CA VAL A 550 -24.66 -14.18 -3.22
C VAL A 550 -23.12 -14.13 -3.27
N LEU A 551 -22.45 -13.88 -2.15
CA LEU A 551 -20.98 -13.91 -2.07
C LEU A 551 -20.42 -15.26 -2.53
N ILE A 552 -20.97 -16.36 -2.03
CA ILE A 552 -20.57 -17.72 -2.40
C ILE A 552 -20.86 -17.99 -3.89
N ASP A 553 -22.07 -17.62 -4.38
CA ASP A 553 -22.44 -17.76 -5.80
C ASP A 553 -21.48 -17.02 -6.74
N LYS A 554 -20.94 -15.89 -6.30
CA LYS A 554 -19.95 -15.11 -7.06
C LYS A 554 -18.49 -15.52 -6.79
N GLY A 555 -18.28 -16.66 -6.15
CA GLY A 555 -16.97 -17.29 -5.99
C GLY A 555 -16.14 -16.77 -4.82
N GLN A 556 -16.74 -16.03 -3.88
CA GLN A 556 -16.03 -15.64 -2.65
C GLN A 556 -15.84 -16.84 -1.72
N ILE A 557 -14.68 -16.89 -1.07
CA ILE A 557 -14.32 -17.90 -0.07
C ILE A 557 -14.49 -17.26 1.31
N LEU A 558 -15.30 -17.89 2.15
CA LEU A 558 -15.72 -17.32 3.44
C LEU A 558 -15.30 -18.16 4.66
N GLU A 559 -14.77 -19.37 4.41
CA GLU A 559 -14.34 -20.34 5.45
C GLU A 559 -13.08 -21.09 5.00
#